data_910440f7bfeedafced45bb593ff7ff53
#
_entry.id   910440f7bfeedafced45bb593ff7ff53
#
_cell.length_a   1.000
_cell.length_b   1.000
_cell.length_c   1.000
_cell.angle_alpha   90.00
_cell.angle_beta   90.00
_cell.angle_gamma   90.00
#
_symmetry.space_group_name_H-M   'P 1'
#
loop_
_entity.id
_entity.type
_entity.pdbx_description
1 polymer ?
#
loop_
_entity_poly.entity_id
_entity_poly.type
_entity_poly.pdbx_seq_one_letter_code
_entity_poly.pdbx_strand_id
1 'polypeptide(L)'
;MSSTYGDKIKISVFGESHGNGIGVVIDGLPAGFEVDFDRVLTQMARRAPGKDKTATPRKEKDLPKVLSGMLGNKLTGAPICAVIENTNTKSGDYGNLLDCPRPGHSDYTAFVKYNASNDIRGGGHFSGRLTAPIVFAGAVCRQILESKGVKIAAHISSIGNVSDSSFCPTEIDDALIEKLNNSSFALIDETIEKTMRDAVEDARMAQDSIGGTIECCVTGIDAGYGEPMFEGVEGVIAKAVFGVPAIKGIEFGKGFELSTMRGSQSNDPFEYKDGKVVTTTNNCGGILGGITNGMPIIFRAAVKPTPSISQPQRTVNLQTKENAELVIHGRHDPCIVPRAVPVIEAVTAVAIINLM
;
A
#
# COMPACT_ATOMS: atom_id res chain seq x y z
N MET A 1 15.86 -4.73 13.43
CA MET A 1 14.60 -4.35 12.75
C MET A 1 14.97 -3.85 11.37
N SER A 2 14.31 -4.32 10.31
CA SER A 2 14.57 -3.80 8.97
C SER A 2 13.35 -2.99 8.53
N SER A 3 13.45 -1.67 8.58
CA SER A 3 12.48 -0.72 8.04
C SER A 3 13.04 -0.04 6.79
N THR A 4 13.99 -0.71 6.14
CA THR A 4 14.68 -0.27 4.93
C THR A 4 14.32 -1.21 3.78
N TYR A 5 14.03 -0.64 2.61
CA TYR A 5 13.74 -1.35 1.36
C TYR A 5 14.48 -0.69 0.20
N GLY A 6 14.87 -1.50 -0.80
CA GLY A 6 15.50 -1.08 -2.04
C GLY A 6 17.03 -1.16 -2.02
N ASP A 7 17.61 -1.23 -3.21
CA ASP A 7 19.06 -1.34 -3.43
C ASP A 7 19.62 -0.13 -4.16
N LYS A 8 19.04 0.29 -5.29
CA LYS A 8 19.39 1.52 -6.02
C LYS A 8 18.81 2.75 -5.33
N ILE A 9 17.49 2.76 -5.12
CA ILE A 9 16.78 3.75 -4.33
C ILE A 9 16.41 3.10 -3.01
N LYS A 10 17.01 3.57 -1.92
CA LYS A 10 16.76 3.04 -0.57
C LYS A 10 15.81 3.93 0.18
N ILE A 11 14.76 3.34 0.74
CA ILE A 11 13.89 4.03 1.68
C ILE A 11 14.08 3.45 3.08
N SER A 12 14.18 4.30 4.10
CA SER A 12 14.20 3.90 5.52
C SER A 12 13.10 4.62 6.25
N VAL A 13 12.09 3.88 6.69
CA VAL A 13 10.94 4.42 7.44
C VAL A 13 11.24 4.38 8.93
N PHE A 14 10.95 5.46 9.65
CA PHE A 14 11.19 5.58 11.08
C PHE A 14 10.04 6.23 11.84
N GLY A 15 10.10 6.13 13.16
CA GLY A 15 9.11 6.69 14.08
C GLY A 15 8.04 5.70 14.50
N GLU A 16 7.13 6.17 15.34
CA GLU A 16 6.05 5.41 15.96
C GLU A 16 4.76 6.22 15.97
N SER A 17 3.62 5.54 15.96
CA SER A 17 2.29 6.18 15.82
C SER A 17 2.03 7.26 16.87
N HIS A 18 2.53 7.09 18.09
CA HIS A 18 2.34 8.01 19.22
C HIS A 18 3.66 8.61 19.72
N GLY A 19 4.75 8.46 18.94
CA GLY A 19 5.98 9.24 19.11
C GLY A 19 5.81 10.69 18.62
N ASN A 20 6.87 11.49 18.68
CA ASN A 20 6.86 12.90 18.26
C ASN A 20 6.56 13.05 16.75
N GLY A 21 6.92 12.07 15.95
CA GLY A 21 6.71 12.06 14.51
C GLY A 21 7.10 10.75 13.86
N ILE A 22 6.76 10.63 12.60
CA ILE A 22 7.15 9.56 11.70
C ILE A 22 7.86 10.15 10.49
N GLY A 23 8.66 9.38 9.78
CA GLY A 23 9.35 9.92 8.63
C GLY A 23 9.98 8.85 7.75
N VAL A 24 10.63 9.34 6.70
CA VAL A 24 11.40 8.51 5.76
C VAL A 24 12.70 9.20 5.38
N VAL A 25 13.75 8.42 5.24
CA VAL A 25 14.96 8.81 4.52
C VAL A 25 14.92 8.08 3.17
N ILE A 26 15.17 8.83 2.08
CA ILE A 26 15.24 8.30 0.71
C ILE A 26 16.62 8.62 0.18
N ASP A 27 17.38 7.59 -0.17
CA ASP A 27 18.72 7.70 -0.72
C ASP A 27 18.78 7.15 -2.15
N GLY A 28 19.70 7.70 -2.97
CA GLY A 28 19.93 7.26 -4.35
C GLY A 28 19.08 7.99 -5.41
N LEU A 29 18.32 9.02 -5.05
CA LEU A 29 17.53 9.80 -6.02
C LEU A 29 18.43 10.65 -6.94
N PRO A 30 18.03 10.83 -8.23
CA PRO A 30 18.84 11.57 -9.20
C PRO A 30 18.90 13.06 -8.89
N ALA A 31 20.10 13.62 -8.82
CA ALA A 31 20.29 15.06 -8.66
C ALA A 31 19.71 15.84 -9.85
N GLY A 32 19.15 17.02 -9.57
CA GLY A 32 18.62 17.92 -10.58
C GLY A 32 17.18 17.65 -11.01
N PHE A 33 16.58 16.52 -10.62
CA PHE A 33 15.16 16.26 -10.91
C PHE A 33 14.27 17.25 -10.14
N GLU A 34 13.28 17.80 -10.83
CA GLU A 34 12.33 18.78 -10.26
C GLU A 34 11.06 18.05 -9.84
N VAL A 35 10.76 18.08 -8.54
CA VAL A 35 9.59 17.42 -7.95
C VAL A 35 8.43 18.41 -7.89
N ASP A 36 7.31 18.05 -8.47
CA ASP A 36 6.03 18.73 -8.24
C ASP A 36 5.50 18.34 -6.85
N PHE A 37 5.67 19.24 -5.90
CA PHE A 37 5.31 19.01 -4.51
C PHE A 37 3.78 18.99 -4.28
N ASP A 38 2.99 19.69 -5.10
CA ASP A 38 1.53 19.67 -5.02
C ASP A 38 0.99 18.29 -5.38
N ARG A 39 1.61 17.62 -6.36
CA ARG A 39 1.30 16.23 -6.68
C ARG A 39 1.66 15.28 -5.54
N VAL A 40 2.78 15.51 -4.85
CA VAL A 40 3.12 14.75 -3.63
C VAL A 40 2.04 14.93 -2.57
N LEU A 41 1.63 16.17 -2.30
CA LEU A 41 0.58 16.47 -1.32
C LEU A 41 -0.77 15.87 -1.70
N THR A 42 -1.09 15.80 -2.98
CA THR A 42 -2.31 15.12 -3.48
C THR A 42 -2.31 13.64 -3.10
N GLN A 43 -1.20 12.92 -3.31
CA GLN A 43 -1.09 11.51 -2.92
C GLN A 43 -1.14 11.32 -1.40
N MET A 44 -0.46 12.18 -0.65
CA MET A 44 -0.53 12.20 0.81
C MET A 44 -1.97 12.40 1.30
N ALA A 45 -2.70 13.32 0.66
CA ALA A 45 -4.09 13.60 0.98
C ALA A 45 -5.02 12.41 0.65
N ARG A 46 -4.79 11.62 -0.40
CA ARG A 46 -5.55 10.39 -0.70
C ARG A 46 -5.44 9.37 0.43
N ARG A 47 -4.26 9.26 1.02
CA ARG A 47 -3.99 8.35 2.14
C ARG A 47 -4.51 8.89 3.48
N ALA A 48 -4.56 10.20 3.70
CA ALA A 48 -4.90 10.82 4.98
C ALA A 48 -6.30 10.44 5.47
N PRO A 49 -6.52 10.30 6.80
CA PRO A 49 -7.83 9.96 7.37
C PRO A 49 -8.82 11.14 7.31
N GLY A 50 -10.11 10.84 7.48
CA GLY A 50 -11.13 11.84 7.83
C GLY A 50 -11.80 12.53 6.65
N LYS A 51 -11.84 11.91 5.46
CA LYS A 51 -12.49 12.49 4.27
C LYS A 51 -13.98 12.16 4.13
N ASP A 52 -14.45 11.08 4.72
CA ASP A 52 -15.87 10.69 4.66
C ASP A 52 -16.31 9.91 5.91
N LYS A 53 -17.61 9.56 5.96
CA LYS A 53 -18.22 8.82 7.09
C LYS A 53 -17.72 7.38 7.21
N THR A 54 -17.12 6.81 6.17
CA THR A 54 -16.59 5.44 6.15
C THR A 54 -15.16 5.35 6.69
N ALA A 55 -14.52 6.50 6.95
CA ALA A 55 -13.18 6.59 7.52
C ALA A 55 -13.21 7.00 9.00
N THR A 56 -12.10 6.78 9.70
CA THR A 56 -11.93 7.24 11.09
C THR A 56 -12.14 8.76 11.19
N PRO A 57 -12.77 9.27 12.27
CA PRO A 57 -12.94 10.70 12.50
C PRO A 57 -11.64 11.44 12.86
N ARG A 58 -10.46 10.78 12.82
CA ARG A 58 -9.17 11.43 12.97
C ARG A 58 -8.97 12.45 11.85
N LYS A 59 -8.43 13.63 12.20
CA LYS A 59 -8.03 14.67 11.24
C LYS A 59 -6.53 14.90 11.40
N GLU A 60 -5.74 14.38 10.50
CA GLU A 60 -4.30 14.63 10.40
C GLU A 60 -3.99 15.09 8.98
N LYS A 61 -3.31 16.22 8.86
CA LYS A 61 -3.00 16.80 7.54
C LYS A 61 -1.87 16.06 6.83
N ASP A 62 -1.12 15.21 7.55
CA ASP A 62 0.04 14.45 7.03
C ASP A 62 1.03 15.30 6.21
N LEU A 63 1.25 16.54 6.63
CA LEU A 63 2.13 17.46 5.90
C LEU A 63 3.60 17.09 6.16
N PRO A 64 4.36 16.73 5.12
CA PRO A 64 5.76 16.39 5.27
C PRO A 64 6.61 17.66 5.38
N LYS A 65 7.54 17.68 6.34
CA LYS A 65 8.60 18.66 6.46
C LYS A 65 9.89 18.05 5.94
N VAL A 66 10.35 18.53 4.79
CA VAL A 66 11.61 18.10 4.21
C VAL A 66 12.77 18.82 4.90
N LEU A 67 13.73 18.06 5.43
CA LEU A 67 14.87 18.57 6.19
C LEU A 67 16.16 18.58 5.37
N SER A 68 16.29 17.71 4.35
CA SER A 68 17.47 17.60 3.48
C SER A 68 17.11 17.01 2.12
N GLY A 69 18.03 17.05 1.18
CA GLY A 69 17.93 16.40 -0.13
C GLY A 69 17.20 17.22 -1.19
N MET A 70 16.69 18.42 -0.85
CA MET A 70 16.01 19.31 -1.78
C MET A 70 16.49 20.76 -1.61
N LEU A 71 16.58 21.49 -2.73
CA LEU A 71 16.75 22.94 -2.79
C LEU A 71 15.58 23.53 -3.60
N GLY A 72 14.65 24.19 -2.92
CA GLY A 72 13.32 24.43 -3.48
C GLY A 72 12.65 23.11 -3.84
N ASN A 73 12.21 22.97 -5.08
CA ASN A 73 11.59 21.73 -5.58
C ASN A 73 12.57 20.78 -6.28
N LYS A 74 13.87 21.09 -6.30
CA LYS A 74 14.89 20.33 -7.04
C LYS A 74 15.68 19.41 -6.11
N LEU A 75 15.83 18.14 -6.53
CA LEU A 75 16.64 17.15 -5.82
C LEU A 75 18.12 17.53 -5.89
N THR A 76 18.84 17.45 -4.77
CA THR A 76 20.27 17.79 -4.70
C THR A 76 21.18 16.61 -4.90
N GLY A 77 20.67 15.37 -4.84
CA GLY A 77 21.45 14.13 -4.81
C GLY A 77 21.86 13.69 -3.39
N ALA A 78 21.72 14.56 -2.39
CA ALA A 78 21.83 14.14 -1.00
C ALA A 78 20.55 13.36 -0.59
N PRO A 79 20.62 12.49 0.43
CA PRO A 79 19.42 11.80 0.91
C PRO A 79 18.32 12.77 1.33
N ILE A 80 17.09 12.52 0.87
CA ILE A 80 15.92 13.23 1.39
C ILE A 80 15.63 12.71 2.79
N CYS A 81 15.45 13.62 3.75
CA CYS A 81 14.83 13.32 5.04
C CYS A 81 13.52 14.10 5.13
N ALA A 82 12.40 13.39 5.23
CA ALA A 82 11.09 13.98 5.42
C ALA A 82 10.46 13.49 6.72
N VAL A 83 9.92 14.42 7.52
CA VAL A 83 9.29 14.14 8.81
C VAL A 83 7.84 14.63 8.77
N ILE A 84 6.94 13.84 9.35
CA ILE A 84 5.52 14.16 9.55
C ILE A 84 5.26 14.15 11.05
N GLU A 85 4.87 15.27 11.61
CA GLU A 85 4.58 15.40 13.03
C GLU A 85 3.28 14.67 13.41
N ASN A 86 3.24 14.04 14.59
CA ASN A 86 2.06 13.44 15.15
C ASN A 86 1.33 14.47 16.03
N THR A 87 0.25 15.04 15.51
CA THR A 87 -0.46 16.16 16.18
C THR A 87 -1.73 15.72 16.92
N ASN A 88 -2.23 14.49 16.71
CA ASN A 88 -3.50 14.02 17.27
C ASN A 88 -3.34 12.66 17.99
N THR A 89 -2.47 12.61 19.00
CA THR A 89 -2.21 11.41 19.80
C THR A 89 -3.01 11.43 21.09
N LYS A 90 -3.87 10.42 21.29
CA LYS A 90 -4.59 10.17 22.57
C LYS A 90 -4.04 8.90 23.20
N SER A 91 -3.01 9.01 24.02
CA SER A 91 -2.31 7.87 24.60
C SER A 91 -3.10 7.13 25.68
N GLY A 92 -4.13 7.75 26.30
CA GLY A 92 -4.96 7.15 27.35
C GLY A 92 -5.84 5.98 26.91
N ASP A 93 -6.12 5.86 25.61
CA ASP A 93 -7.02 4.85 25.06
C ASP A 93 -6.39 3.42 24.97
N TYR A 94 -5.11 3.26 25.35
CA TYR A 94 -4.33 2.02 25.14
C TYR A 94 -3.89 1.31 26.42
N GLY A 95 -4.36 1.76 27.60
CA GLY A 95 -3.92 1.19 28.88
C GLY A 95 -4.26 -0.29 29.07
N ASN A 96 -5.41 -0.73 28.56
CA ASN A 96 -5.86 -2.13 28.60
C ASN A 96 -5.13 -3.06 27.61
N LEU A 97 -4.41 -2.50 26.62
CA LEU A 97 -3.68 -3.26 25.61
C LEU A 97 -2.25 -3.64 26.05
N LEU A 98 -1.77 -3.09 27.17
CA LEU A 98 -0.44 -3.40 27.70
C LEU A 98 -0.31 -4.90 28.02
N ASP A 99 -1.33 -5.45 28.66
CA ASP A 99 -1.31 -6.82 29.14
C ASP A 99 -2.15 -7.77 28.25
N CYS A 100 -3.13 -7.24 27.52
CA CYS A 100 -4.05 -8.02 26.69
C CYS A 100 -3.86 -7.68 25.21
N PRO A 101 -3.05 -8.46 24.45
CA PRO A 101 -2.79 -8.20 23.04
C PRO A 101 -4.04 -8.37 22.17
N ARG A 102 -4.22 -7.49 21.21
CA ARG A 102 -5.31 -7.57 20.24
C ARG A 102 -5.18 -8.82 19.35
N PRO A 103 -6.21 -9.64 19.21
CA PRO A 103 -6.22 -10.72 18.23
C PRO A 103 -5.96 -10.19 16.82
N GLY A 104 -5.12 -10.87 16.06
CA GLY A 104 -4.79 -10.49 14.68
C GLY A 104 -3.93 -9.23 14.51
N HIS A 105 -3.50 -8.59 15.60
CA HIS A 105 -2.53 -7.49 15.59
C HIS A 105 -1.11 -7.96 15.93
N SER A 106 -0.13 -7.10 15.72
CA SER A 106 1.29 -7.38 16.05
C SER A 106 1.63 -7.31 17.55
N ASP A 107 0.69 -6.97 18.42
CA ASP A 107 0.95 -6.71 19.84
C ASP A 107 1.71 -7.85 20.52
N TYR A 108 1.22 -9.09 20.38
CA TYR A 108 1.88 -10.27 20.96
C TYR A 108 3.24 -10.57 20.33
N THR A 109 3.30 -10.56 19.00
CA THR A 109 4.53 -10.89 18.27
C THR A 109 5.62 -9.85 18.49
N ALA A 110 5.25 -8.58 18.61
CA ALA A 110 6.16 -7.50 18.94
C ALA A 110 6.63 -7.59 20.40
N PHE A 111 5.71 -7.89 21.34
CA PHE A 111 6.07 -8.15 22.75
C PHE A 111 7.15 -9.21 22.86
N VAL A 112 6.98 -10.35 22.20
CA VAL A 112 7.97 -11.44 22.21
C VAL A 112 9.27 -11.02 21.53
N LYS A 113 9.18 -10.46 20.31
CA LYS A 113 10.36 -10.12 19.51
C LYS A 113 11.24 -9.05 20.15
N TYR A 114 10.65 -8.07 20.80
CA TYR A 114 11.37 -6.93 21.38
C TYR A 114 11.43 -6.98 22.91
N ASN A 115 11.13 -8.13 23.48
CA ASN A 115 11.17 -8.33 24.93
C ASN A 115 10.42 -7.22 25.69
N ALA A 116 9.18 -6.95 25.27
CA ALA A 116 8.29 -5.92 25.81
C ALA A 116 8.82 -4.47 25.74
N SER A 117 9.87 -4.19 24.96
CA SER A 117 10.48 -2.85 24.86
C SER A 117 9.90 -1.99 23.73
N ASN A 118 8.91 -2.51 22.96
CA ASN A 118 8.28 -1.76 21.87
C ASN A 118 7.21 -0.80 22.39
N ASP A 119 7.05 0.35 21.72
CA ASP A 119 5.91 1.23 21.98
C ASP A 119 4.63 0.61 21.39
N ILE A 120 3.68 0.27 22.26
CA ILE A 120 2.41 -0.35 21.86
C ILE A 120 1.32 0.69 21.52
N ARG A 121 1.52 1.98 21.90
CA ARG A 121 0.51 3.03 21.75
C ARG A 121 0.19 3.25 20.28
N GLY A 122 -1.08 3.10 19.91
CA GLY A 122 -1.54 3.20 18.53
C GLY A 122 -0.92 2.17 17.56
N GLY A 123 -0.33 1.07 18.09
CA GLY A 123 0.39 0.07 17.33
C GLY A 123 1.86 0.41 17.06
N GLY A 124 2.37 1.52 17.61
CA GLY A 124 3.79 1.90 17.51
C GLY A 124 4.30 1.95 16.08
N HIS A 125 5.41 1.27 15.82
CA HIS A 125 6.01 1.15 14.48
C HIS A 125 5.25 0.19 13.53
N PHE A 126 4.31 -0.62 14.05
CA PHE A 126 3.45 -1.51 13.25
C PHE A 126 2.15 -0.86 12.79
N SER A 127 1.94 0.39 13.18
CA SER A 127 0.73 1.14 12.85
C SER A 127 0.64 1.44 11.36
N GLY A 128 -0.59 1.39 10.80
CA GLY A 128 -0.89 1.92 9.47
C GLY A 128 -0.50 3.40 9.27
N ARG A 129 -0.24 4.13 10.36
CA ARG A 129 0.28 5.51 10.33
C ARG A 129 1.62 5.60 9.58
N LEU A 130 2.46 4.58 9.69
CA LEU A 130 3.80 4.50 9.05
C LEU A 130 3.71 4.41 7.51
N THR A 131 2.53 4.24 6.94
CA THR A 131 2.34 4.30 5.49
C THR A 131 2.37 5.73 4.93
N ALA A 132 2.19 6.77 5.76
CA ALA A 132 2.28 8.16 5.29
C ALA A 132 3.67 8.52 4.73
N PRO A 133 4.78 8.27 5.43
CA PRO A 133 6.12 8.48 4.85
C PRO A 133 6.42 7.56 3.64
N ILE A 134 5.81 6.37 3.56
CA ILE A 134 5.92 5.51 2.38
C ILE A 134 5.26 6.17 1.17
N VAL A 135 4.06 6.75 1.34
CA VAL A 135 3.37 7.46 0.26
C VAL A 135 4.16 8.69 -0.18
N PHE A 136 4.80 9.43 0.74
CA PHE A 136 5.70 10.51 0.37
C PHE A 136 6.83 10.01 -0.55
N ALA A 137 7.53 8.95 -0.15
CA ALA A 137 8.63 8.38 -0.95
C ALA A 137 8.15 7.88 -2.32
N GLY A 138 7.03 7.15 -2.35
CA GLY A 138 6.44 6.63 -3.58
C GLY A 138 5.98 7.75 -4.53
N ALA A 139 5.42 8.84 -4.01
CA ALA A 139 5.00 9.98 -4.83
C ALA A 139 6.18 10.70 -5.51
N VAL A 140 7.35 10.74 -4.87
CA VAL A 140 8.58 11.24 -5.50
C VAL A 140 9.10 10.26 -6.55
N CYS A 141 9.21 8.96 -6.21
CA CYS A 141 9.66 7.92 -7.15
C CYS A 141 8.78 7.84 -8.39
N ARG A 142 7.47 7.98 -8.22
CA ARG A 142 6.49 7.95 -9.29
C ARG A 142 6.70 9.04 -10.33
N GLN A 143 6.99 10.28 -9.92
CA GLN A 143 7.27 11.38 -10.86
C GLN A 143 8.53 11.10 -11.70
N ILE A 144 9.55 10.47 -11.10
CA ILE A 144 10.75 10.04 -11.83
C ILE A 144 10.41 8.94 -12.85
N LEU A 145 9.55 7.98 -12.47
CA LEU A 145 9.08 6.93 -13.38
C LEU A 145 8.25 7.51 -14.54
N GLU A 146 7.36 8.45 -14.26
CA GLU A 146 6.54 9.11 -15.26
C GLU A 146 7.39 9.90 -16.28
N SER A 147 8.50 10.51 -15.85
CA SER A 147 9.45 11.16 -16.78
C SER A 147 10.12 10.18 -17.74
N LYS A 148 10.06 8.88 -17.45
CA LYS A 148 10.51 7.78 -18.31
C LYS A 148 9.37 7.08 -19.05
N GLY A 149 8.14 7.59 -18.97
CA GLY A 149 6.94 7.03 -19.60
C GLY A 149 6.26 5.92 -18.81
N VAL A 150 6.75 5.57 -17.61
CA VAL A 150 6.14 4.54 -16.77
C VAL A 150 5.08 5.14 -15.86
N LYS A 151 3.86 4.61 -15.91
CA LYS A 151 2.72 5.08 -15.11
C LYS A 151 2.19 3.98 -14.20
N ILE A 152 1.68 4.39 -13.05
CA ILE A 152 1.14 3.48 -12.03
C ILE A 152 -0.23 3.98 -11.60
N ALA A 153 -1.18 3.07 -11.49
CA ALA A 153 -2.47 3.33 -10.89
C ALA A 153 -2.96 2.10 -10.13
N ALA A 154 -3.81 2.35 -9.13
CA ALA A 154 -4.51 1.28 -8.44
C ALA A 154 -5.95 1.69 -8.15
N HIS A 155 -6.81 0.69 -7.98
CA HIS A 155 -8.20 0.89 -7.60
C HIS A 155 -8.64 -0.13 -6.55
N ILE A 156 -9.78 0.13 -5.92
CA ILE A 156 -10.45 -0.81 -5.03
C ILE A 156 -11.05 -1.92 -5.89
N SER A 157 -10.41 -3.08 -5.95
CA SER A 157 -10.94 -4.22 -6.72
C SER A 157 -12.11 -4.89 -6.01
N SER A 158 -12.13 -4.91 -4.66
CA SER A 158 -13.30 -5.33 -3.89
C SER A 158 -13.33 -4.76 -2.49
N ILE A 159 -14.52 -4.67 -1.90
CA ILE A 159 -14.77 -4.53 -0.46
C ILE A 159 -15.72 -5.65 -0.05
N GLY A 160 -15.27 -6.56 0.83
CA GLY A 160 -16.00 -7.78 1.14
C GLY A 160 -16.32 -8.58 -0.12
N ASN A 161 -17.61 -8.80 -0.35
CA ASN A 161 -18.11 -9.54 -1.53
C ASN A 161 -18.54 -8.64 -2.70
N VAL A 162 -18.37 -7.32 -2.58
CA VAL A 162 -18.69 -6.36 -3.66
C VAL A 162 -17.44 -6.08 -4.45
N SER A 163 -17.46 -6.38 -5.75
CA SER A 163 -16.31 -6.23 -6.64
C SER A 163 -16.51 -5.14 -7.67
N ASP A 164 -15.44 -4.44 -8.01
CA ASP A 164 -15.31 -3.52 -9.13
C ASP A 164 -14.99 -4.28 -10.43
N SER A 165 -15.05 -3.59 -11.56
CA SER A 165 -14.47 -4.04 -12.83
C SER A 165 -12.94 -4.12 -12.69
N SER A 166 -12.31 -5.07 -13.40
CA SER A 166 -10.85 -5.17 -13.47
C SER A 166 -10.27 -4.30 -14.58
N PHE A 167 -8.98 -3.98 -14.50
CA PHE A 167 -8.27 -3.36 -15.63
C PHE A 167 -8.37 -4.23 -16.90
N CYS A 168 -8.43 -3.58 -18.07
CA CYS A 168 -8.19 -4.28 -19.32
C CYS A 168 -6.76 -4.85 -19.30
N PRO A 169 -6.57 -6.17 -19.46
CA PRO A 169 -5.27 -6.77 -19.22
C PRO A 169 -4.20 -6.36 -20.23
N THR A 170 -4.59 -5.98 -21.45
CA THR A 170 -3.65 -5.68 -22.54
C THR A 170 -3.48 -4.20 -22.82
N GLU A 171 -4.46 -3.37 -22.44
CA GLU A 171 -4.42 -1.94 -22.73
C GLU A 171 -5.14 -1.14 -21.62
N ILE A 172 -4.45 -0.18 -21.04
CA ILE A 172 -4.98 0.67 -19.96
C ILE A 172 -4.87 2.12 -20.40
N ASP A 173 -6.02 2.79 -20.48
CA ASP A 173 -6.11 4.18 -20.92
C ASP A 173 -5.47 5.15 -19.90
N ASP A 174 -4.71 6.10 -20.40
CA ASP A 174 -4.10 7.17 -19.64
C ASP A 174 -5.12 8.02 -18.87
N ALA A 175 -6.29 8.26 -19.46
CA ALA A 175 -7.37 9.02 -18.80
C ALA A 175 -7.92 8.25 -17.57
N LEU A 176 -8.01 6.91 -17.65
CA LEU A 176 -8.37 6.07 -16.51
C LEU A 176 -7.31 6.16 -15.40
N ILE A 177 -6.02 6.07 -15.77
CA ILE A 177 -4.90 6.21 -14.83
C ILE A 177 -5.00 7.55 -14.09
N GLU A 178 -5.21 8.65 -14.82
CA GLU A 178 -5.34 9.99 -14.24
C GLU A 178 -6.56 10.10 -13.31
N LYS A 179 -7.71 9.58 -13.74
CA LYS A 179 -8.93 9.54 -12.93
C LYS A 179 -8.69 8.84 -11.59
N LEU A 180 -8.12 7.63 -11.61
CA LEU A 180 -7.86 6.82 -10.42
C LEU A 180 -6.89 7.52 -9.47
N ASN A 181 -5.85 8.13 -10.02
CA ASN A 181 -4.80 8.81 -9.26
C ASN A 181 -5.26 10.09 -8.56
N ASN A 182 -6.37 10.66 -8.96
CA ASN A 182 -6.99 11.83 -8.34
C ASN A 182 -8.18 11.47 -7.44
N SER A 183 -8.62 10.21 -7.43
CA SER A 183 -9.77 9.75 -6.64
C SER A 183 -9.36 9.34 -5.21
N SER A 184 -10.19 9.70 -4.24
CA SER A 184 -10.06 9.23 -2.85
C SER A 184 -10.78 7.90 -2.60
N PHE A 185 -11.70 7.52 -3.50
CA PHE A 185 -12.38 6.23 -3.53
C PHE A 185 -12.26 5.70 -4.97
N ALA A 186 -11.07 5.21 -5.32
CA ALA A 186 -10.68 4.89 -6.68
C ALA A 186 -11.42 3.65 -7.20
N LEU A 187 -12.30 3.84 -8.17
CA LEU A 187 -13.08 2.80 -8.83
C LEU A 187 -13.02 2.97 -10.35
N ILE A 188 -12.98 1.85 -11.06
CA ILE A 188 -13.15 1.80 -12.52
C ILE A 188 -14.63 2.07 -12.84
N ASP A 189 -15.52 1.30 -12.21
CA ASP A 189 -16.99 1.49 -12.30
C ASP A 189 -17.53 2.22 -11.07
N GLU A 190 -17.80 3.52 -11.21
CA GLU A 190 -18.33 4.34 -10.12
C GLU A 190 -19.76 3.97 -9.70
N THR A 191 -20.49 3.19 -10.51
CA THR A 191 -21.88 2.83 -10.19
C THR A 191 -21.99 1.95 -8.96
N ILE A 192 -20.92 1.21 -8.61
CA ILE A 192 -20.87 0.32 -7.44
C ILE A 192 -20.42 1.03 -6.16
N GLU A 193 -19.98 2.30 -6.22
CA GLU A 193 -19.46 3.03 -5.05
C GLU A 193 -20.42 2.98 -3.87
N LYS A 194 -21.71 3.24 -4.13
CA LYS A 194 -22.73 3.22 -3.10
C LYS A 194 -22.81 1.84 -2.41
N THR A 195 -22.83 0.76 -3.18
CA THR A 195 -22.92 -0.61 -2.66
C THR A 195 -21.69 -0.97 -1.82
N MET A 196 -20.49 -0.58 -2.25
CA MET A 196 -19.28 -0.77 -1.44
C MET A 196 -19.31 0.03 -0.14
N ARG A 197 -19.78 1.28 -0.18
CA ARG A 197 -19.92 2.11 1.02
C ARG A 197 -20.96 1.58 1.97
N ASP A 198 -22.07 1.06 1.47
CA ASP A 198 -23.10 0.40 2.27
C ASP A 198 -22.52 -0.83 3.00
N ALA A 199 -21.71 -1.66 2.34
CA ALA A 199 -21.02 -2.80 2.97
C ALA A 199 -20.05 -2.37 4.09
N VAL A 200 -19.35 -1.24 3.93
CA VAL A 200 -18.51 -0.66 5.00
C VAL A 200 -19.35 -0.17 6.16
N GLU A 201 -20.49 0.47 5.89
CA GLU A 201 -21.39 0.99 6.92
C GLU A 201 -22.03 -0.16 7.72
N ASP A 202 -22.43 -1.25 7.05
CA ASP A 202 -22.96 -2.45 7.70
C ASP A 202 -21.93 -3.04 8.68
N ALA A 203 -20.66 -3.15 8.28
CA ALA A 203 -19.58 -3.59 9.16
C ALA A 203 -19.42 -2.63 10.36
N ARG A 204 -19.45 -1.31 10.13
CA ARG A 204 -19.36 -0.29 11.17
C ARG A 204 -20.52 -0.40 12.17
N MET A 205 -21.74 -0.58 11.68
CA MET A 205 -22.95 -0.73 12.53
C MET A 205 -22.90 -2.02 13.35
N ALA A 206 -22.27 -3.08 12.80
CA ALA A 206 -22.00 -4.33 13.52
C ALA A 206 -20.82 -4.22 14.51
N GLN A 207 -20.20 -3.04 14.67
CA GLN A 207 -19.00 -2.83 15.49
C GLN A 207 -17.81 -3.71 15.05
N ASP A 208 -17.75 -4.02 13.79
CA ASP A 208 -16.78 -4.88 13.14
C ASP A 208 -15.99 -4.12 12.05
N SER A 209 -15.19 -4.83 11.29
CA SER A 209 -14.42 -4.32 10.16
C SER A 209 -14.52 -5.24 8.95
N ILE A 210 -14.30 -4.68 7.77
CA ILE A 210 -14.34 -5.41 6.50
C ILE A 210 -13.05 -5.16 5.72
N GLY A 211 -12.53 -6.22 5.09
CA GLY A 211 -11.38 -6.16 4.18
C GLY A 211 -11.80 -6.05 2.73
N GLY A 212 -10.84 -6.27 1.83
CA GLY A 212 -11.07 -6.31 0.40
C GLY A 212 -9.78 -6.49 -0.37
N THR A 213 -9.82 -6.21 -1.66
CA THR A 213 -8.67 -6.32 -2.55
C THR A 213 -8.41 -5.00 -3.28
N ILE A 214 -7.15 -4.79 -3.63
CA ILE A 214 -6.69 -3.67 -4.45
C ILE A 214 -6.06 -4.26 -5.70
N GLU A 215 -6.46 -3.82 -6.89
CA GLU A 215 -5.78 -4.13 -8.13
C GLU A 215 -4.89 -2.96 -8.52
N CYS A 216 -3.66 -3.24 -8.93
CA CYS A 216 -2.66 -2.25 -9.30
C CYS A 216 -2.08 -2.58 -10.67
N CYS A 217 -1.86 -1.55 -11.48
CA CYS A 217 -1.21 -1.66 -12.78
C CYS A 217 0.04 -0.80 -12.88
N VAL A 218 1.01 -1.27 -13.67
CA VAL A 218 2.15 -0.49 -14.16
C VAL A 218 2.14 -0.57 -15.67
N THR A 219 2.14 0.58 -16.33
CA THR A 219 2.17 0.68 -17.80
C THR A 219 3.42 1.42 -18.29
N GLY A 220 3.78 1.25 -19.55
CA GLY A 220 4.89 1.98 -20.16
C GLY A 220 6.28 1.46 -19.77
N ILE A 221 6.38 0.31 -19.11
CA ILE A 221 7.66 -0.35 -18.85
C ILE A 221 8.02 -1.26 -20.04
N ASP A 222 9.25 -1.11 -20.56
CA ASP A 222 9.72 -1.97 -21.66
C ASP A 222 9.96 -3.40 -21.20
N ALA A 223 10.03 -4.33 -22.14
CA ALA A 223 10.49 -5.70 -21.88
C ALA A 223 11.95 -5.73 -21.45
N GLY A 224 12.30 -6.64 -20.54
CA GLY A 224 13.69 -6.92 -20.18
C GLY A 224 14.13 -6.39 -18.80
N TYR A 225 13.25 -5.83 -17.98
CA TYR A 225 13.55 -5.47 -16.59
C TYR A 225 13.23 -6.63 -15.63
N GLY A 226 14.04 -6.80 -14.61
CA GLY A 226 13.96 -7.89 -13.65
C GLY A 226 15.00 -8.98 -13.94
N GLU A 227 15.09 -9.95 -13.06
CA GLU A 227 16.06 -11.03 -13.10
C GLU A 227 15.36 -12.38 -12.93
N PRO A 228 15.94 -13.47 -13.39
CA PRO A 228 15.40 -14.79 -13.10
C PRO A 228 15.50 -15.13 -11.60
N MET A 229 14.63 -16.01 -11.13
CA MET A 229 14.57 -16.51 -9.75
C MET A 229 14.21 -15.44 -8.70
N PHE A 230 15.15 -15.08 -7.80
CA PHE A 230 14.83 -14.39 -6.54
C PHE A 230 14.67 -12.87 -6.68
N GLU A 231 15.29 -12.26 -7.65
CA GLU A 231 15.19 -10.81 -7.94
C GLU A 231 14.25 -10.53 -9.14
N GLY A 232 13.35 -11.47 -9.40
CA GLY A 232 12.29 -11.30 -10.39
C GLY A 232 11.30 -10.23 -9.99
N VAL A 233 10.62 -9.66 -10.99
CA VAL A 233 9.66 -8.55 -10.82
C VAL A 233 8.59 -8.88 -9.78
N GLU A 234 8.04 -10.10 -9.81
CA GLU A 234 7.04 -10.56 -8.84
C GLU A 234 7.62 -10.55 -7.42
N GLY A 235 8.85 -11.06 -7.25
CA GLY A 235 9.52 -11.11 -5.94
C GLY A 235 9.80 -9.72 -5.38
N VAL A 236 10.29 -8.80 -6.21
CA VAL A 236 10.60 -7.41 -5.84
C VAL A 236 9.33 -6.65 -5.46
N ILE A 237 8.26 -6.74 -6.28
CA ILE A 237 6.96 -6.12 -5.97
C ILE A 237 6.35 -6.76 -4.71
N ALA A 238 6.31 -8.08 -4.62
CA ALA A 238 5.72 -8.78 -3.48
C ALA A 238 6.40 -8.40 -2.15
N LYS A 239 7.74 -8.32 -2.14
CA LYS A 239 8.51 -7.89 -0.95
C LYS A 239 8.12 -6.48 -0.50
N ALA A 240 7.92 -5.55 -1.43
CA ALA A 240 7.47 -4.19 -1.13
C ALA A 240 6.02 -4.16 -0.62
N VAL A 241 5.13 -4.88 -1.29
CA VAL A 241 3.69 -4.94 -0.98
C VAL A 241 3.44 -5.61 0.37
N PHE A 242 4.12 -6.72 0.71
CA PHE A 242 4.03 -7.34 2.03
C PHE A 242 4.65 -6.50 3.15
N GLY A 243 5.45 -5.48 2.83
CA GLY A 243 5.89 -4.45 3.79
C GLY A 243 4.77 -3.53 4.26
N VAL A 244 3.64 -3.48 3.55
CA VAL A 244 2.47 -2.68 3.92
C VAL A 244 1.64 -3.42 4.98
N PRO A 245 1.31 -2.76 6.12
CA PRO A 245 0.45 -3.37 7.13
C PRO A 245 -0.89 -3.86 6.56
N ALA A 246 -1.39 -4.98 7.08
CA ALA A 246 -2.63 -5.66 6.72
C ALA A 246 -2.65 -6.39 5.37
N ILE A 247 -1.60 -6.34 4.57
CA ILE A 247 -1.52 -7.17 3.37
C ILE A 247 -1.32 -8.64 3.76
N LYS A 248 -2.11 -9.54 3.12
CA LYS A 248 -2.13 -10.98 3.40
C LYS A 248 -2.03 -11.86 2.16
N GLY A 249 -2.13 -11.28 0.98
CA GLY A 249 -1.98 -12.01 -0.28
C GLY A 249 -1.59 -11.06 -1.40
N ILE A 250 -0.95 -11.61 -2.41
CA ILE A 250 -0.66 -10.98 -3.69
C ILE A 250 -0.74 -12.03 -4.79
N GLU A 251 -1.26 -11.64 -5.94
CA GLU A 251 -1.28 -12.48 -7.15
C GLU A 251 -1.08 -11.60 -8.38
N PHE A 252 -0.42 -12.14 -9.41
CA PHE A 252 -0.10 -11.45 -10.66
C PHE A 252 -0.95 -12.02 -11.81
N GLY A 253 -1.45 -11.13 -12.67
CA GLY A 253 -2.34 -11.51 -13.77
C GLY A 253 -3.56 -12.27 -13.26
N LYS A 254 -3.80 -13.49 -13.80
CA LYS A 254 -4.87 -14.36 -13.31
C LYS A 254 -4.55 -15.09 -12.01
N GLY A 255 -3.30 -15.02 -11.52
CA GLY A 255 -2.91 -15.52 -10.21
C GLY A 255 -3.35 -16.98 -9.96
N PHE A 256 -4.11 -17.21 -8.91
CA PHE A 256 -4.58 -18.55 -8.54
C PHE A 256 -5.52 -19.19 -9.57
N GLU A 257 -6.22 -18.42 -10.41
CA GLU A 257 -7.08 -18.94 -11.48
C GLU A 257 -6.28 -19.79 -12.48
N LEU A 258 -4.98 -19.44 -12.72
CA LEU A 258 -4.10 -20.20 -13.61
C LEU A 258 -3.99 -21.67 -13.21
N SER A 259 -4.10 -22.00 -11.92
CA SER A 259 -4.01 -23.39 -11.43
C SER A 259 -5.12 -24.30 -11.94
N THR A 260 -6.22 -23.72 -12.42
CA THR A 260 -7.38 -24.46 -12.95
C THR A 260 -7.46 -24.42 -14.48
N MET A 261 -6.56 -23.66 -15.13
CA MET A 261 -6.51 -23.51 -16.58
C MET A 261 -5.59 -24.57 -17.22
N ARG A 262 -5.87 -24.88 -18.47
CA ARG A 262 -4.93 -25.65 -19.30
C ARG A 262 -3.89 -24.71 -19.91
N GLY A 263 -2.67 -25.22 -20.21
CA GLY A 263 -1.61 -24.43 -20.83
C GLY A 263 -2.05 -23.70 -22.11
N SER A 264 -2.87 -24.34 -22.96
CA SER A 264 -3.42 -23.72 -24.17
C SER A 264 -4.39 -22.56 -23.91
N GLN A 265 -4.90 -22.43 -22.68
CA GLN A 265 -5.81 -21.35 -22.25
C GLN A 265 -5.06 -20.26 -21.49
N SER A 266 -4.01 -20.64 -20.77
CA SER A 266 -3.24 -19.73 -19.92
C SER A 266 -2.10 -19.03 -20.65
N ASN A 267 -1.55 -19.65 -21.71
CA ASN A 267 -0.46 -19.06 -22.47
C ASN A 267 -0.90 -17.76 -23.15
N ASP A 268 -0.04 -16.73 -23.07
CA ASP A 268 -0.26 -15.43 -23.70
C ASP A 268 0.41 -15.45 -25.10
N PRO A 269 -0.35 -15.55 -26.22
CA PRO A 269 0.22 -15.64 -27.56
C PRO A 269 0.89 -14.32 -27.94
N PHE A 270 2.10 -14.42 -28.50
CA PHE A 270 2.85 -13.28 -29.03
C PHE A 270 2.38 -12.86 -30.41
N GLU A 271 2.35 -11.55 -30.66
CA GLU A 271 2.16 -10.97 -31.98
C GLU A 271 3.05 -9.73 -32.19
N TYR A 272 3.23 -9.34 -33.43
CA TYR A 272 3.83 -8.02 -33.76
C TYR A 272 2.72 -6.98 -33.94
N LYS A 273 2.77 -5.90 -33.17
CA LYS A 273 1.90 -4.73 -33.30
C LYS A 273 2.80 -3.47 -33.36
N ASP A 274 2.72 -2.71 -34.44
CA ASP A 274 3.48 -1.47 -34.64
C ASP A 274 5.01 -1.65 -34.44
N GLY A 275 5.55 -2.78 -34.91
CA GLY A 275 6.96 -3.13 -34.81
C GLY A 275 7.44 -3.59 -33.42
N LYS A 276 6.55 -3.72 -32.46
CA LYS A 276 6.83 -4.23 -31.11
C LYS A 276 6.21 -5.62 -30.93
N VAL A 277 6.85 -6.44 -30.14
CA VAL A 277 6.28 -7.71 -29.66
C VAL A 277 5.33 -7.40 -28.54
N VAL A 278 4.10 -7.87 -28.63
CA VAL A 278 3.05 -7.77 -27.60
C VAL A 278 2.40 -9.14 -27.42
N THR A 279 1.56 -9.30 -26.41
CA THR A 279 0.73 -10.49 -26.25
C THR A 279 -0.75 -10.17 -26.46
N THR A 280 -1.52 -11.11 -27.02
CA THR A 280 -2.96 -10.91 -27.29
C THR A 280 -3.82 -11.07 -26.04
N THR A 281 -3.27 -11.70 -25.01
CA THR A 281 -3.81 -11.83 -23.64
C THR A 281 -2.71 -11.46 -22.65
N ASN A 282 -3.01 -11.34 -21.36
CA ASN A 282 -2.03 -11.01 -20.33
C ASN A 282 -2.33 -11.79 -19.04
N ASN A 283 -2.49 -13.09 -19.18
CA ASN A 283 -2.80 -13.99 -18.06
C ASN A 283 -1.65 -14.04 -17.04
N CYS A 284 -0.39 -13.90 -17.52
CA CYS A 284 0.80 -13.84 -16.67
C CYS A 284 1.04 -12.46 -16.03
N GLY A 285 0.22 -11.45 -16.33
CA GLY A 285 0.31 -10.13 -15.70
C GLY A 285 1.55 -9.33 -16.07
N GLY A 286 2.05 -9.45 -17.31
CA GLY A 286 3.17 -8.64 -17.83
C GLY A 286 4.56 -9.16 -17.48
N ILE A 287 4.67 -10.35 -16.88
CA ILE A 287 5.92 -10.89 -16.36
C ILE A 287 6.10 -12.35 -16.81
N LEU A 288 7.24 -12.65 -17.40
CA LEU A 288 7.61 -14.00 -17.83
C LEU A 288 9.02 -14.33 -17.34
N GLY A 289 9.15 -15.39 -16.54
CA GLY A 289 10.43 -15.82 -15.99
C GLY A 289 11.08 -14.79 -15.04
N GLY A 290 10.28 -13.96 -14.38
CA GLY A 290 10.74 -12.89 -13.49
C GLY A 290 11.09 -11.58 -14.21
N ILE A 291 10.86 -11.49 -15.52
CA ILE A 291 11.28 -10.38 -16.39
C ILE A 291 10.04 -9.77 -17.06
N THR A 292 10.00 -8.44 -17.18
CA THR A 292 8.92 -7.73 -17.87
C THR A 292 8.86 -8.10 -19.34
N ASN A 293 7.67 -8.27 -19.91
CA ASN A 293 7.48 -8.59 -21.34
C ASN A 293 6.98 -7.40 -22.18
N GLY A 294 6.89 -6.19 -21.59
CA GLY A 294 6.41 -4.98 -22.25
C GLY A 294 4.88 -4.77 -22.17
N MET A 295 4.13 -5.76 -21.67
CA MET A 295 2.71 -5.62 -21.39
C MET A 295 2.50 -4.94 -20.02
N PRO A 296 1.28 -4.43 -19.72
CA PRO A 296 0.97 -3.91 -18.39
C PRO A 296 1.28 -4.95 -17.30
N ILE A 297 2.02 -4.55 -16.27
CA ILE A 297 2.12 -5.37 -15.07
C ILE A 297 0.84 -5.16 -14.29
N ILE A 298 0.11 -6.25 -14.02
CA ILE A 298 -1.15 -6.22 -13.24
C ILE A 298 -1.05 -7.22 -12.10
N PHE A 299 -1.36 -6.76 -10.90
CA PHE A 299 -1.43 -7.61 -9.73
C PHE A 299 -2.54 -7.18 -8.77
N ARG A 300 -2.98 -8.09 -7.92
CA ARG A 300 -3.96 -7.85 -6.86
C ARG A 300 -3.36 -8.12 -5.49
N ALA A 301 -3.68 -7.26 -4.53
CA ALA A 301 -3.25 -7.38 -3.14
C ALA A 301 -4.46 -7.52 -2.20
N ALA A 302 -4.45 -8.53 -1.34
CA ALA A 302 -5.49 -8.77 -0.35
C ALA A 302 -5.21 -8.01 0.94
N VAL A 303 -6.16 -7.17 1.35
CA VAL A 303 -6.14 -6.36 2.57
C VAL A 303 -7.07 -7.00 3.60
N LYS A 304 -6.53 -7.52 4.70
CA LYS A 304 -7.37 -8.08 5.75
C LYS A 304 -8.15 -6.99 6.50
N PRO A 305 -9.29 -7.33 7.14
CA PRO A 305 -9.99 -6.42 8.05
C PRO A 305 -9.07 -5.90 9.16
N THR A 306 -9.34 -4.71 9.67
CA THR A 306 -8.61 -4.16 10.82
C THR A 306 -8.90 -5.00 12.07
N PRO A 307 -7.87 -5.37 12.85
CA PRO A 307 -8.07 -6.21 14.04
C PRO A 307 -8.65 -5.44 15.22
N SER A 308 -8.64 -4.12 15.18
CA SER A 308 -9.21 -3.26 16.22
C SER A 308 -10.69 -3.05 15.95
N ILE A 309 -11.53 -3.89 16.57
CA ILE A 309 -12.98 -3.83 16.49
C ILE A 309 -13.59 -3.66 17.89
N SER A 310 -14.83 -3.15 17.98
CA SER A 310 -15.48 -2.91 19.27
C SER A 310 -16.29 -4.11 19.77
N GLN A 311 -16.36 -5.20 19.00
CA GLN A 311 -16.89 -6.46 19.47
C GLN A 311 -15.95 -7.10 20.52
N PRO A 312 -16.49 -7.81 21.55
CA PRO A 312 -15.70 -8.58 22.49
C PRO A 312 -14.87 -9.66 21.75
N GLN A 313 -13.58 -9.74 22.07
CA GLN A 313 -12.66 -10.70 21.44
C GLN A 313 -11.93 -11.52 22.51
N ARG A 314 -11.77 -12.81 22.25
CA ARG A 314 -10.94 -13.68 23.10
C ARG A 314 -9.47 -13.35 22.92
N THR A 315 -8.77 -13.21 24.03
CA THR A 315 -7.33 -12.97 24.08
C THR A 315 -6.71 -13.63 25.32
N VAL A 316 -5.51 -13.25 25.66
CA VAL A 316 -4.82 -13.69 26.90
C VAL A 316 -4.33 -12.46 27.66
N ASN A 317 -4.22 -12.58 28.97
CA ASN A 317 -3.46 -11.64 29.78
C ASN A 317 -2.02 -12.14 29.93
N LEU A 318 -1.06 -11.40 29.42
CA LEU A 318 0.36 -11.77 29.39
C LEU A 318 1.02 -11.72 30.79
N GLN A 319 0.45 -10.95 31.73
CA GLN A 319 0.93 -10.83 33.11
C GLN A 319 0.43 -12.00 33.97
N THR A 320 -0.89 -12.23 33.97
CA THR A 320 -1.49 -13.29 34.80
C THR A 320 -1.36 -14.67 34.16
N LYS A 321 -1.05 -14.73 32.84
CA LYS A 321 -0.99 -15.96 32.02
C LYS A 321 -2.32 -16.72 31.94
N GLU A 322 -3.43 -15.98 31.92
CA GLU A 322 -4.79 -16.50 31.86
C GLU A 322 -5.48 -16.09 30.55
N ASN A 323 -6.50 -16.82 30.16
CA ASN A 323 -7.40 -16.42 29.09
C ASN A 323 -8.18 -15.18 29.53
N ALA A 324 -8.40 -14.24 28.60
CA ALA A 324 -9.08 -12.99 28.86
C ALA A 324 -10.03 -12.64 27.71
N GLU A 325 -10.90 -11.68 27.96
CA GLU A 325 -11.72 -11.02 26.95
C GLU A 325 -11.26 -9.56 26.82
N LEU A 326 -11.21 -9.08 25.58
CA LEU A 326 -10.82 -7.71 25.26
C LEU A 326 -11.91 -7.03 24.46
N VAL A 327 -12.33 -5.85 24.91
CA VAL A 327 -13.14 -4.90 24.13
C VAL A 327 -12.24 -3.70 23.81
N ILE A 328 -12.11 -3.38 22.53
CA ILE A 328 -11.27 -2.27 22.10
C ILE A 328 -12.13 -1.03 21.98
N HIS A 329 -11.83 -0.03 22.80
CA HIS A 329 -12.46 1.28 22.74
C HIS A 329 -11.58 2.21 21.89
N GLY A 330 -12.18 2.97 20.97
CA GLY A 330 -11.43 3.93 20.18
C GLY A 330 -12.02 4.18 18.79
N ARG A 331 -11.31 5.00 18.01
CA ARG A 331 -11.73 5.40 16.67
C ARG A 331 -10.94 4.58 15.65
N HIS A 332 -11.53 3.51 15.16
CA HIS A 332 -10.90 2.63 14.16
C HIS A 332 -11.60 2.78 12.81
N ASP A 333 -10.83 2.56 11.74
CA ASP A 333 -11.40 2.49 10.38
C ASP A 333 -12.18 1.17 10.26
N PRO A 334 -13.47 1.18 9.89
CA PRO A 334 -14.21 -0.05 9.59
C PRO A 334 -13.68 -0.72 8.32
N CYS A 335 -13.10 0.05 7.40
CA CYS A 335 -12.43 -0.45 6.21
C CYS A 335 -11.23 0.43 5.86
N ILE A 336 -10.05 -0.18 5.68
CA ILE A 336 -8.82 0.53 5.31
C ILE A 336 -8.51 0.48 3.81
N VAL A 337 -9.27 -0.31 3.02
CA VAL A 337 -8.97 -0.55 1.61
C VAL A 337 -8.85 0.75 0.81
N PRO A 338 -9.77 1.72 0.89
CA PRO A 338 -9.65 2.96 0.12
C PRO A 338 -8.38 3.75 0.42
N ARG A 339 -7.93 3.75 1.68
CA ARG A 339 -6.70 4.43 2.10
C ARG A 339 -5.44 3.66 1.76
N ALA A 340 -5.54 2.35 1.56
CA ALA A 340 -4.43 1.50 1.17
C ALA A 340 -4.11 1.61 -0.33
N VAL A 341 -5.03 2.04 -1.19
CA VAL A 341 -4.81 2.23 -2.63
C VAL A 341 -3.55 3.07 -2.92
N PRO A 342 -3.42 4.32 -2.45
CA PRO A 342 -2.23 5.13 -2.71
C PRO A 342 -0.96 4.55 -2.03
N VAL A 343 -1.09 3.70 -1.02
CA VAL A 343 0.05 3.03 -0.40
C VAL A 343 0.58 1.92 -1.32
N ILE A 344 -0.30 1.13 -1.94
CA ILE A 344 0.08 0.10 -2.91
C ILE A 344 0.74 0.75 -4.13
N GLU A 345 0.18 1.84 -4.67
CA GLU A 345 0.82 2.63 -5.74
C GLU A 345 2.22 3.08 -5.33
N ALA A 346 2.38 3.57 -4.11
CA ALA A 346 3.65 4.10 -3.61
C ALA A 346 4.73 3.03 -3.47
N VAL A 347 4.43 1.88 -2.85
CA VAL A 347 5.40 0.79 -2.71
C VAL A 347 5.74 0.17 -4.07
N THR A 348 4.77 0.14 -5.00
CA THR A 348 4.99 -0.29 -6.38
C THR A 348 5.96 0.65 -7.08
N ALA A 349 5.79 1.98 -6.94
CA ALA A 349 6.72 2.95 -7.53
C ALA A 349 8.15 2.76 -7.00
N VAL A 350 8.30 2.53 -5.69
CA VAL A 350 9.62 2.24 -5.09
C VAL A 350 10.19 0.90 -5.60
N ALA A 351 9.34 -0.11 -5.81
CA ALA A 351 9.77 -1.40 -6.36
C ALA A 351 10.24 -1.27 -7.81
N ILE A 352 9.42 -0.66 -8.67
CA ILE A 352 9.69 -0.52 -10.10
C ILE A 352 10.96 0.32 -10.37
N ILE A 353 11.15 1.43 -9.64
CA ILE A 353 12.36 2.26 -9.85
C ILE A 353 13.64 1.52 -9.45
N ASN A 354 13.56 0.54 -8.57
CA ASN A 354 14.69 -0.32 -8.20
C ASN A 354 15.00 -1.39 -9.25
N LEU A 355 14.05 -1.77 -10.09
CA LEU A 355 14.26 -2.68 -11.23
C LEU A 355 14.93 -1.95 -12.40
N MET A 356 14.60 -0.67 -12.62
CA MET A 356 15.11 0.16 -13.73
C MET A 356 16.45 0.80 -13.38
#